data_4005688223f0264e6a765601c6f0b97a
#
_entry.id   4005688223f0264e6a765601c6f0b97a
#
_cell.length_a   1.000
_cell.length_b   1.000
_cell.length_c   1.000
_cell.angle_alpha   90.00
_cell.angle_beta   90.00
_cell.angle_gamma   90.00
#
_symmetry.space_group_name_H-M   'P 1'
#
loop_
_entity.id
_entity.type
_entity.pdbx_description
1 polymer ?
#
loop_
_entity_poly.entity_id
_entity_poly.type
_entity_poly.pdbx_seq_one_letter_code
_entity_poly.pdbx_strand_id
1 'polypeptide(L)'
;SAACALNICFRALCNPGDEFISFAPYFPEYRFYLETIGVKFVAVPSRTEDFQIDPDTFEKAITEKTKGVIVNSPNNPSGAVYSKETIENICEILAKKEKEYGHAIYIIADEPYREIAYDVEVPYIPNFYRNTLVCYSYSKCLSIPGERMGYLVMPSEIDEFDSIKKAVSGAARVLSYVNTPTMFQLLMKKCHEDVADMSIYRRNRDLLYNALTDLGFSCVKPDGAFYLFPKSVSYTHLTLPTTPYV
;
A
#
# COMPACT_ATOMS: atom_id res chain seq x y z
N SER A 1 -13.52 -2.31 1.54
CA SER A 1 -12.15 -2.49 2.05
C SER A 1 -11.12 -2.04 1.02
N ALA A 2 -9.88 -1.77 1.47
CA ALA A 2 -8.78 -1.42 0.57
C ALA A 2 -8.58 -2.48 -0.54
N ALA A 3 -8.67 -3.77 -0.23
CA ALA A 3 -8.56 -4.84 -1.23
C ALA A 3 -9.61 -4.72 -2.37
N CYS A 4 -10.86 -4.34 -2.05
CA CYS A 4 -11.87 -4.08 -3.07
C CYS A 4 -11.51 -2.84 -3.89
N ALA A 5 -11.07 -1.76 -3.23
CA ALA A 5 -10.64 -0.52 -3.90
C ALA A 5 -9.46 -0.76 -4.85
N LEU A 6 -8.45 -1.52 -4.42
CA LEU A 6 -7.30 -1.93 -5.26
C LEU A 6 -7.76 -2.67 -6.53
N ASN A 7 -8.60 -3.70 -6.37
CA ASN A 7 -9.12 -4.45 -7.52
C ASN A 7 -9.94 -3.58 -8.48
N ILE A 8 -10.71 -2.62 -7.95
CA ILE A 8 -11.45 -1.64 -8.77
C ILE A 8 -10.45 -0.77 -9.55
N CYS A 9 -9.41 -0.24 -8.89
CA CYS A 9 -8.39 0.58 -9.54
C CYS A 9 -7.69 -0.17 -10.66
N PHE A 10 -7.20 -1.37 -10.39
CA PHE A 10 -6.47 -2.16 -11.41
C PHE A 10 -7.35 -2.46 -12.63
N ARG A 11 -8.61 -2.85 -12.41
CA ARG A 11 -9.55 -3.10 -13.53
C ARG A 11 -9.98 -1.84 -14.27
N ALA A 12 -9.96 -0.68 -13.61
CA ALA A 12 -10.33 0.58 -14.24
C ALA A 12 -9.20 1.19 -15.07
N LEU A 13 -7.94 0.97 -14.66
CA LEU A 13 -6.78 1.64 -15.22
C LEU A 13 -5.97 0.79 -16.20
N CYS A 14 -6.01 -0.54 -16.09
CA CYS A 14 -5.08 -1.43 -16.78
C CYS A 14 -5.72 -2.18 -17.93
N ASN A 15 -4.90 -2.42 -18.96
CA ASN A 15 -5.14 -3.39 -20.01
C ASN A 15 -4.20 -4.59 -19.89
N PRO A 16 -4.56 -5.76 -20.45
CA PRO A 16 -3.62 -6.88 -20.53
C PRO A 16 -2.32 -6.47 -21.24
N GLY A 17 -1.18 -6.80 -20.62
CA GLY A 17 0.15 -6.44 -21.11
C GLY A 17 0.75 -5.17 -20.49
N ASP A 18 -0.03 -4.37 -19.76
CA ASP A 18 0.49 -3.28 -18.94
C ASP A 18 1.37 -3.83 -17.80
N GLU A 19 2.22 -2.97 -17.25
CA GLU A 19 3.07 -3.27 -16.10
C GLU A 19 2.65 -2.41 -14.89
N PHE A 20 2.72 -3.02 -13.72
CA PHE A 20 2.48 -2.32 -12.45
C PHE A 20 3.61 -2.62 -11.47
N ILE A 21 4.18 -1.56 -10.89
CA ILE A 21 5.32 -1.66 -9.97
C ILE A 21 4.83 -1.66 -8.52
N SER A 22 5.51 -2.44 -7.65
CA SER A 22 5.45 -2.30 -6.20
C SER A 22 6.83 -2.49 -5.59
N PHE A 23 7.02 -2.01 -4.37
CA PHE A 23 8.31 -2.02 -3.68
C PHE A 23 8.40 -3.20 -2.71
N ALA A 24 9.43 -4.02 -2.86
CA ALA A 24 9.65 -5.17 -1.99
C ALA A 24 10.35 -4.76 -0.67
N PRO A 25 9.92 -5.31 0.49
CA PRO A 25 8.85 -6.29 0.65
C PRO A 25 7.46 -5.67 0.46
N TYR A 26 6.53 -6.40 -0.11
CA TYR A 26 5.18 -5.95 -0.45
C TYR A 26 4.11 -6.94 0.01
N PHE A 27 2.86 -6.49 0.04
CA PHE A 27 1.70 -7.33 0.31
C PHE A 27 1.48 -8.31 -0.86
N PRO A 28 1.60 -9.64 -0.64
CA PRO A 28 1.69 -10.62 -1.72
C PRO A 28 0.51 -10.61 -2.69
N GLU A 29 -0.68 -10.24 -2.22
CA GLU A 29 -1.90 -10.25 -3.01
C GLU A 29 -1.90 -9.25 -4.18
N TYR A 30 -1.06 -8.22 -4.16
CA TYR A 30 -0.93 -7.29 -5.30
C TYR A 30 -0.61 -8.04 -6.59
N ARG A 31 0.31 -8.98 -6.52
CA ARG A 31 0.70 -9.80 -7.64
C ARG A 31 -0.48 -10.59 -8.20
N PHE A 32 -1.23 -11.26 -7.33
CA PHE A 32 -2.38 -12.05 -7.74
C PHE A 32 -3.48 -11.19 -8.36
N TYR A 33 -3.77 -10.01 -7.79
CA TYR A 33 -4.78 -9.10 -8.33
C TYR A 33 -4.44 -8.65 -9.75
N LEU A 34 -3.18 -8.34 -10.02
CA LEU A 34 -2.69 -7.86 -11.32
C LEU A 34 -2.58 -8.99 -12.35
N GLU A 35 -1.95 -10.09 -11.99
CA GLU A 35 -1.76 -11.23 -12.90
C GLU A 35 -3.08 -11.84 -13.38
N THR A 36 -4.14 -11.85 -12.54
CA THR A 36 -5.47 -12.36 -12.93
C THR A 36 -6.16 -11.53 -14.01
N ILE A 37 -5.70 -10.31 -14.26
CA ILE A 37 -6.21 -9.44 -15.33
C ILE A 37 -5.19 -9.23 -16.47
N GLY A 38 -4.15 -10.06 -16.51
CA GLY A 38 -3.13 -10.03 -17.56
C GLY A 38 -2.11 -8.89 -17.45
N VAL A 39 -2.02 -8.25 -16.28
CA VAL A 39 -1.05 -7.17 -16.00
C VAL A 39 0.21 -7.78 -15.39
N LYS A 40 1.38 -7.37 -15.87
CA LYS A 40 2.66 -7.82 -15.34
C LYS A 40 2.98 -7.09 -14.04
N PHE A 41 3.18 -7.85 -12.97
CA PHE A 41 3.66 -7.33 -11.70
C PHE A 41 5.18 -7.20 -11.71
N VAL A 42 5.70 -6.03 -11.35
CA VAL A 42 7.14 -5.73 -11.26
C VAL A 42 7.48 -5.37 -9.82
N ALA A 43 8.35 -6.16 -9.19
CA ALA A 43 8.83 -5.91 -7.85
C ALA A 43 10.17 -5.17 -7.90
N VAL A 44 10.24 -4.00 -7.28
CA VAL A 44 11.46 -3.20 -7.12
C VAL A 44 11.96 -3.34 -5.69
N PRO A 45 13.22 -3.71 -5.45
CA PRO A 45 13.74 -3.83 -4.09
C PRO A 45 13.83 -2.45 -3.42
N SER A 46 13.42 -2.39 -2.15
CA SER A 46 13.71 -1.27 -1.26
C SER A 46 15.11 -1.42 -0.66
N ARG A 47 15.66 -0.33 -0.12
CA ARG A 47 16.89 -0.39 0.67
C ARG A 47 16.68 -1.29 1.89
N THR A 48 17.67 -2.05 2.27
CA THR A 48 17.56 -3.02 3.39
C THR A 48 17.74 -2.37 4.76
N GLU A 49 18.30 -1.18 4.81
CA GLU A 49 18.67 -0.44 6.01
C GLU A 49 17.48 0.26 6.66
N ASP A 50 16.54 0.71 5.85
CA ASP A 50 15.40 1.54 6.27
C ASP A 50 14.10 1.28 5.50
N PHE A 51 14.13 0.39 4.52
CA PHE A 51 13.05 0.09 3.58
C PHE A 51 12.55 1.31 2.76
N GLN A 52 13.33 2.39 2.69
CA GLN A 52 13.05 3.48 1.77
C GLN A 52 13.37 3.07 0.32
N ILE A 53 12.81 3.80 -0.63
CA ILE A 53 12.96 3.49 -2.05
C ILE A 53 14.23 4.15 -2.58
N ASP A 54 15.05 3.37 -3.29
CA ASP A 54 16.18 3.88 -4.03
C ASP A 54 15.72 4.47 -5.37
N PRO A 55 15.92 5.79 -5.62
CA PRO A 55 15.42 6.47 -6.80
C PRO A 55 15.96 5.88 -8.11
N ASP A 56 17.24 5.54 -8.15
CA ASP A 56 17.89 5.04 -9.37
C ASP A 56 17.36 3.65 -9.75
N THR A 57 17.18 2.78 -8.77
CA THR A 57 16.61 1.45 -8.96
C THR A 57 15.16 1.53 -9.41
N PHE A 58 14.40 2.45 -8.83
CA PHE A 58 13.01 2.69 -9.22
C PHE A 58 12.91 3.23 -10.66
N GLU A 59 13.69 4.28 -11.00
CA GLU A 59 13.66 4.86 -12.34
C GLU A 59 13.98 3.84 -13.43
N LYS A 60 14.97 2.97 -13.20
CA LYS A 60 15.36 1.89 -14.15
C LYS A 60 14.30 0.82 -14.36
N ALA A 61 13.39 0.65 -13.39
CA ALA A 61 12.32 -0.35 -13.49
C ALA A 61 11.10 0.14 -14.30
N ILE A 62 11.00 1.45 -14.56
CA ILE A 62 9.89 2.03 -15.30
C ILE A 62 10.12 1.86 -16.79
N THR A 63 9.12 1.34 -17.49
CA THR A 63 9.11 1.16 -18.95
C THR A 63 7.94 1.90 -19.59
N GLU A 64 7.90 1.97 -20.90
CA GLU A 64 6.76 2.51 -21.67
C GLU A 64 5.43 1.76 -21.41
N LYS A 65 5.48 0.56 -20.83
CA LYS A 65 4.32 -0.24 -20.45
C LYS A 65 3.88 -0.01 -19.00
N THR A 66 4.65 0.74 -18.22
CA THR A 66 4.33 1.00 -16.83
C THR A 66 3.08 1.86 -16.74
N LYS A 67 1.98 1.27 -16.26
CA LYS A 67 0.71 1.95 -16.07
C LYS A 67 0.57 2.58 -14.70
N GLY A 68 1.24 2.02 -13.70
CA GLY A 68 1.21 2.61 -12.37
C GLY A 68 2.12 1.95 -11.37
N VAL A 69 2.10 2.51 -10.17
CA VAL A 69 2.92 2.13 -9.01
C VAL A 69 2.03 2.01 -7.79
N ILE A 70 2.20 0.94 -7.01
CA ILE A 70 1.56 0.79 -5.71
C ILE A 70 2.51 1.32 -4.64
N VAL A 71 2.03 2.30 -3.87
CA VAL A 71 2.73 2.85 -2.70
C VAL A 71 1.94 2.47 -1.46
N ASN A 72 2.49 1.57 -0.64
CA ASN A 72 1.89 1.16 0.62
C ASN A 72 2.70 1.73 1.79
N SER A 73 2.16 2.76 2.43
CA SER A 73 2.81 3.45 3.55
C SER A 73 1.77 3.93 4.56
N PRO A 74 1.86 3.48 5.84
CA PRO A 74 2.82 2.52 6.40
C PRO A 74 2.78 1.15 5.73
N ASN A 75 3.94 0.53 5.55
CA ASN A 75 4.11 -0.64 4.71
C ASN A 75 3.74 -1.96 5.40
N ASN A 76 3.10 -2.83 4.68
CA ASN A 76 2.94 -4.25 4.98
C ASN A 76 3.87 -5.06 4.04
N PRO A 77 4.91 -5.77 4.54
CA PRO A 77 5.11 -6.23 5.91
C PRO A 77 6.25 -5.51 6.69
N SER A 78 6.90 -4.49 6.14
CA SER A 78 8.10 -3.93 6.78
C SER A 78 7.82 -3.00 7.98
N GLY A 79 6.61 -2.42 8.04
CA GLY A 79 6.28 -1.38 9.01
C GLY A 79 6.93 -0.02 8.74
N ALA A 80 7.65 0.14 7.64
CA ALA A 80 8.26 1.41 7.27
C ALA A 80 7.22 2.44 6.84
N VAL A 81 7.44 3.69 7.20
CA VAL A 81 6.74 4.85 6.65
C VAL A 81 7.66 5.53 5.65
N TYR A 82 7.20 5.70 4.41
CA TYR A 82 8.00 6.41 3.43
C TYR A 82 8.09 7.89 3.79
N SER A 83 9.33 8.41 3.80
CA SER A 83 9.59 9.81 4.10
C SER A 83 9.00 10.74 3.03
N LYS A 84 8.80 12.01 3.38
CA LYS A 84 8.39 13.04 2.42
C LYS A 84 9.34 13.07 1.22
N GLU A 85 10.65 13.01 1.46
CA GLU A 85 11.68 12.99 0.42
C GLU A 85 11.52 11.78 -0.52
N THR A 86 11.27 10.59 0.04
CA THR A 86 11.01 9.38 -0.77
C THR A 86 9.79 9.56 -1.66
N ILE A 87 8.70 10.12 -1.13
CA ILE A 87 7.48 10.39 -1.92
C ILE A 87 7.73 11.44 -3.00
N GLU A 88 8.44 12.53 -2.68
CA GLU A 88 8.80 13.57 -3.65
C GLU A 88 9.64 12.99 -4.80
N ASN A 89 10.66 12.18 -4.50
CA ASN A 89 11.49 11.50 -5.51
C ASN A 89 10.66 10.58 -6.42
N ILE A 90 9.75 9.78 -5.85
CA ILE A 90 8.85 8.93 -6.65
C ILE A 90 8.02 9.80 -7.60
N CYS A 91 7.42 10.88 -7.10
CA CYS A 91 6.57 11.76 -7.88
C CYS A 91 7.32 12.46 -9.01
N GLU A 92 8.53 12.96 -8.73
CA GLU A 92 9.38 13.61 -9.74
C GLU A 92 9.79 12.64 -10.86
N ILE A 93 10.19 11.42 -10.51
CA ILE A 93 10.53 10.38 -11.48
C ILE A 93 9.31 10.06 -12.36
N LEU A 94 8.14 9.86 -11.76
CA LEU A 94 6.92 9.56 -12.52
C LEU A 94 6.53 10.70 -13.45
N ALA A 95 6.58 11.96 -12.97
CA ALA A 95 6.28 13.14 -13.79
C ALA A 95 7.25 13.29 -14.99
N LYS A 96 8.52 12.91 -14.81
CA LYS A 96 9.51 12.86 -15.89
C LYS A 96 9.16 11.76 -16.90
N LYS A 97 8.80 10.57 -16.43
CA LYS A 97 8.46 9.42 -17.27
C LYS A 97 7.14 9.57 -18.02
N GLU A 98 6.15 10.22 -17.42
CA GLU A 98 4.91 10.61 -18.13
C GLU A 98 5.20 11.47 -19.36
N LYS A 99 6.11 12.45 -19.22
CA LYS A 99 6.53 13.30 -20.34
C LYS A 99 7.32 12.54 -21.40
N GLU A 100 8.17 11.59 -20.97
CA GLU A 100 8.99 10.77 -21.84
C GLU A 100 8.14 9.81 -22.69
N TYR A 101 7.14 9.16 -22.07
CA TYR A 101 6.33 8.13 -22.73
C TYR A 101 5.01 8.67 -23.31
N GLY A 102 4.60 9.87 -22.93
CA GLY A 102 3.40 10.53 -23.47
C GLY A 102 2.07 9.95 -22.96
N HIS A 103 2.08 9.29 -21.82
CA HIS A 103 0.88 8.79 -21.15
C HIS A 103 0.96 8.93 -19.63
N ALA A 104 -0.21 8.93 -18.97
CA ALA A 104 -0.30 9.01 -17.51
C ALA A 104 0.22 7.72 -16.84
N ILE A 105 0.96 7.87 -15.75
CA ILE A 105 1.39 6.79 -14.86
C ILE A 105 0.76 7.06 -13.48
N TYR A 106 -0.04 6.13 -12.97
CA TYR A 106 -0.82 6.34 -11.76
C TYR A 106 -0.12 5.86 -10.50
N ILE A 107 -0.31 6.56 -9.39
CA ILE A 107 0.00 6.03 -8.06
C ILE A 107 -1.29 5.46 -7.46
N ILE A 108 -1.23 4.22 -6.99
CA ILE A 108 -2.24 3.65 -6.11
C ILE A 108 -1.67 3.67 -4.70
N ALA A 109 -2.14 4.64 -3.91
CA ALA A 109 -1.77 4.75 -2.50
C ALA A 109 -2.63 3.77 -1.68
N ASP A 110 -2.02 2.68 -1.21
CA ASP A 110 -2.68 1.71 -0.34
C ASP A 110 -2.43 2.08 1.11
N GLU A 111 -3.43 2.70 1.76
CA GLU A 111 -3.29 3.37 3.06
C GLU A 111 -4.15 2.75 4.19
N PRO A 112 -4.24 1.43 4.36
CA PRO A 112 -5.06 0.85 5.44
C PRO A 112 -4.45 1.03 6.83
N TYR A 113 -3.20 1.50 6.93
CA TYR A 113 -2.45 1.68 8.18
C TYR A 113 -2.14 3.14 8.48
N ARG A 114 -2.74 4.10 7.76
CA ARG A 114 -2.39 5.52 7.83
C ARG A 114 -2.38 6.08 9.27
N GLU A 115 -3.34 5.71 10.09
CA GLU A 115 -3.45 6.15 11.49
C GLU A 115 -2.52 5.38 12.43
N ILE A 116 -1.96 4.25 11.98
CA ILE A 116 -1.02 3.45 12.76
C ILE A 116 0.40 3.88 12.39
N ALA A 117 0.76 5.10 12.78
CA ALA A 117 2.10 5.66 12.65
C ALA A 117 2.63 6.05 14.03
N TYR A 118 3.93 5.81 14.28
CA TYR A 118 4.56 6.00 15.57
C TYR A 118 5.52 7.19 15.50
N ASP A 119 5.06 8.37 15.94
CA ASP A 119 5.87 9.60 16.02
C ASP A 119 6.39 10.14 14.67
N VAL A 120 5.80 9.69 13.57
CA VAL A 120 6.13 10.17 12.23
C VAL A 120 4.86 10.59 11.49
N GLU A 121 4.98 11.56 10.61
CA GLU A 121 3.90 11.96 9.71
C GLU A 121 3.88 11.04 8.49
N VAL A 122 2.69 10.58 8.11
CA VAL A 122 2.47 9.84 6.85
C VAL A 122 2.13 10.84 5.75
N PRO A 123 2.98 11.05 4.74
CA PRO A 123 2.70 11.99 3.66
C PRO A 123 1.41 11.63 2.93
N TYR A 124 0.59 12.64 2.60
CA TYR A 124 -0.62 12.42 1.78
C TYR A 124 -0.27 12.60 0.31
N ILE A 125 -0.11 11.50 -0.39
CA ILE A 125 0.46 11.44 -1.74
C ILE A 125 -0.26 12.34 -2.76
N PRO A 126 -1.61 12.50 -2.73
CA PRO A 126 -2.29 13.41 -3.65
C PRO A 126 -1.82 14.87 -3.58
N ASN A 127 -1.18 15.30 -2.48
CA ASN A 127 -0.59 16.65 -2.39
C ASN A 127 0.70 16.79 -3.21
N PHE A 128 1.29 15.70 -3.66
CA PHE A 128 2.56 15.67 -4.40
C PHE A 128 2.38 15.25 -5.86
N TYR A 129 1.36 14.43 -6.15
CA TYR A 129 1.16 13.87 -7.48
C TYR A 129 -0.33 13.73 -7.83
N ARG A 130 -0.77 14.45 -8.89
CA ARG A 130 -2.18 14.53 -9.25
C ARG A 130 -2.79 13.18 -9.69
N ASN A 131 -2.00 12.33 -10.39
CA ASN A 131 -2.45 11.03 -10.88
C ASN A 131 -2.41 9.95 -9.77
N THR A 132 -3.01 10.26 -8.62
CA THR A 132 -3.04 9.38 -7.44
C THR A 132 -4.47 8.97 -7.11
N LEU A 133 -4.68 7.66 -6.89
CA LEU A 133 -5.90 7.13 -6.29
C LEU A 133 -5.56 6.56 -4.91
N VAL A 134 -6.36 6.89 -3.89
CA VAL A 134 -6.11 6.41 -2.52
C VAL A 134 -7.09 5.31 -2.17
N CYS A 135 -6.58 4.15 -1.80
CA CYS A 135 -7.33 2.99 -1.33
C CYS A 135 -7.24 2.90 0.20
N TYR A 136 -8.36 3.14 0.88
CA TYR A 136 -8.41 3.16 2.33
C TYR A 136 -9.33 2.09 2.91
N SER A 137 -9.07 1.70 4.15
CA SER A 137 -9.90 0.73 4.90
C SER A 137 -9.95 1.04 6.39
N TYR A 138 -11.15 0.98 6.95
CA TYR A 138 -11.37 1.06 8.41
C TYR A 138 -11.02 -0.23 9.15
N SER A 139 -10.56 -1.26 8.44
CA SER A 139 -10.24 -2.58 9.02
C SER A 139 -9.23 -2.52 10.15
N LYS A 140 -8.32 -1.52 10.13
CA LYS A 140 -7.19 -1.42 11.07
C LYS A 140 -7.40 -0.32 12.10
N CYS A 141 -7.68 0.89 11.67
CA CYS A 141 -7.88 2.03 12.56
C CYS A 141 -9.07 1.85 13.55
N LEU A 142 -10.13 1.17 13.14
CA LEU A 142 -11.29 0.87 13.97
C LEU A 142 -11.38 -0.58 14.44
N SER A 143 -10.40 -1.42 14.11
CA SER A 143 -10.39 -2.85 14.47
C SER A 143 -11.63 -3.64 14.01
N ILE A 144 -12.18 -3.30 12.85
CA ILE A 144 -13.37 -3.93 12.24
C ILE A 144 -13.07 -4.62 10.91
N PRO A 145 -12.10 -5.55 10.83
CA PRO A 145 -11.71 -6.15 9.56
C PRO A 145 -12.82 -6.98 8.92
N GLY A 146 -13.74 -7.55 9.72
CA GLY A 146 -14.86 -8.39 9.25
C GLY A 146 -15.91 -7.60 8.47
N GLU A 147 -16.07 -6.30 8.74
CA GLU A 147 -17.12 -5.47 8.17
C GLU A 147 -16.84 -5.00 6.75
N ARG A 148 -15.64 -5.20 6.26
CA ARG A 148 -15.20 -4.90 4.88
C ARG A 148 -15.46 -3.46 4.45
N MET A 149 -15.27 -2.51 5.40
CA MET A 149 -15.46 -1.07 5.17
C MET A 149 -14.20 -0.40 4.62
N GLY A 150 -14.40 0.54 3.72
CA GLY A 150 -13.32 1.34 3.13
C GLY A 150 -13.85 2.22 2.00
N TYR A 151 -12.97 3.02 1.43
CA TYR A 151 -13.31 3.91 0.31
C TYR A 151 -12.14 4.04 -0.66
N LEU A 152 -12.45 4.58 -1.82
CA LEU A 152 -11.51 5.01 -2.84
C LEU A 152 -11.62 6.53 -2.96
N VAL A 153 -10.51 7.24 -2.87
CA VAL A 153 -10.43 8.68 -3.21
C VAL A 153 -9.83 8.82 -4.60
N MET A 154 -10.48 9.61 -5.41
CA MET A 154 -9.99 10.04 -6.70
C MET A 154 -10.04 11.57 -6.74
N PRO A 155 -8.88 12.25 -6.68
CA PRO A 155 -8.82 13.72 -6.78
C PRO A 155 -9.41 14.23 -8.09
N SER A 156 -10.01 15.42 -8.05
CA SER A 156 -10.60 16.06 -9.25
C SER A 156 -9.55 16.46 -10.30
N GLU A 157 -8.32 16.60 -9.86
CA GLU A 157 -7.15 17.00 -10.66
C GLU A 157 -6.52 15.85 -11.45
N ILE A 158 -6.98 14.62 -11.24
CA ILE A 158 -6.46 13.45 -11.98
C ILE A 158 -6.73 13.61 -13.49
N ASP A 159 -5.74 13.24 -14.29
CA ASP A 159 -5.87 13.29 -15.73
C ASP A 159 -7.05 12.41 -16.19
N GLU A 160 -7.83 12.88 -17.16
CA GLU A 160 -9.01 12.16 -17.68
C GLU A 160 -10.06 11.81 -16.60
N PHE A 161 -10.29 12.68 -15.62
CA PHE A 161 -11.17 12.46 -14.47
C PHE A 161 -12.50 11.78 -14.83
N ASP A 162 -13.22 12.29 -15.82
CA ASP A 162 -14.54 11.76 -16.20
C ASP A 162 -14.47 10.33 -16.78
N SER A 163 -13.42 10.03 -17.55
CA SER A 163 -13.16 8.71 -18.11
C SER A 163 -12.84 7.71 -17.02
N ILE A 164 -11.92 8.07 -16.12
CA ILE A 164 -11.52 7.23 -14.98
C ILE A 164 -12.69 7.02 -14.03
N LYS A 165 -13.47 8.06 -13.73
CA LYS A 165 -14.68 7.94 -12.89
C LYS A 165 -15.68 6.94 -13.45
N LYS A 166 -15.91 6.95 -14.78
CA LYS A 166 -16.77 5.97 -15.44
C LYS A 166 -16.18 4.56 -15.35
N ALA A 167 -14.88 4.42 -15.59
CA ALA A 167 -14.19 3.13 -15.51
C ALA A 167 -14.22 2.54 -14.10
N VAL A 168 -13.91 3.34 -13.06
CA VAL A 168 -13.99 2.96 -11.64
C VAL A 168 -15.40 2.51 -11.28
N SER A 169 -16.43 3.27 -11.69
CA SER A 169 -17.83 2.91 -11.44
C SER A 169 -18.24 1.62 -12.15
N GLY A 170 -17.76 1.43 -13.38
CA GLY A 170 -17.98 0.20 -14.15
C GLY A 170 -17.29 -1.00 -13.52
N ALA A 171 -16.02 -0.87 -13.15
CA ALA A 171 -15.25 -1.91 -12.47
C ALA A 171 -15.88 -2.33 -11.15
N ALA A 172 -16.34 -1.39 -10.34
CA ALA A 172 -17.04 -1.67 -9.08
C ALA A 172 -18.29 -2.54 -9.30
N ARG A 173 -19.07 -2.25 -10.36
CA ARG A 173 -20.27 -3.04 -10.71
C ARG A 173 -19.91 -4.45 -11.18
N VAL A 174 -18.94 -4.58 -12.07
CA VAL A 174 -18.47 -5.88 -12.60
C VAL A 174 -17.94 -6.78 -11.47
N LEU A 175 -17.26 -6.18 -10.49
CA LEU A 175 -16.73 -6.89 -9.31
C LEU A 175 -17.79 -7.12 -8.22
N SER A 176 -19.02 -6.63 -8.40
CA SER A 176 -20.10 -6.68 -7.40
C SER A 176 -19.79 -5.93 -6.08
N TYR A 177 -18.89 -4.94 -6.13
CA TYR A 177 -18.55 -4.07 -4.98
C TYR A 177 -19.33 -2.75 -5.03
N VAL A 178 -20.61 -2.82 -5.32
CA VAL A 178 -21.42 -1.63 -5.65
C VAL A 178 -21.64 -0.72 -4.45
N ASN A 179 -22.00 -1.31 -3.30
CA ASN A 179 -22.31 -0.56 -2.09
C ASN A 179 -21.83 -1.29 -0.84
N THR A 180 -21.43 -0.49 0.14
CA THR A 180 -21.23 -0.96 1.53
C THR A 180 -22.60 -1.09 2.20
N PRO A 181 -22.80 -2.06 3.14
CA PRO A 181 -24.05 -2.20 3.90
C PRO A 181 -24.45 -0.89 4.60
N THR A 182 -25.70 -0.50 4.46
CA THR A 182 -26.23 0.80 4.95
C THR A 182 -25.98 1.01 6.44
N MET A 183 -26.10 -0.05 7.25
CA MET A 183 -25.85 0.02 8.69
C MET A 183 -24.45 0.55 8.99
N PHE A 184 -23.42 0.03 8.28
CA PHE A 184 -22.06 0.48 8.47
C PHE A 184 -21.77 1.86 7.90
N GLN A 185 -22.46 2.27 6.84
CA GLN A 185 -22.38 3.66 6.36
C GLN A 185 -22.89 4.63 7.43
N LEU A 186 -24.00 4.31 8.09
CA LEU A 186 -24.53 5.12 9.19
C LEU A 186 -23.64 5.11 10.43
N LEU A 187 -22.98 3.97 10.71
CA LEU A 187 -22.00 3.88 11.79
C LEU A 187 -20.79 4.78 11.50
N MET A 188 -20.22 4.69 10.29
CA MET A 188 -19.07 5.50 9.89
C MET A 188 -19.36 7.01 9.97
N LYS A 189 -20.58 7.44 9.68
CA LYS A 189 -20.96 8.84 9.84
C LYS A 189 -20.75 9.35 11.29
N LYS A 190 -20.72 8.45 12.28
CA LYS A 190 -20.56 8.82 13.69
C LYS A 190 -19.14 8.63 14.21
N CYS A 191 -18.40 7.66 13.67
CA CYS A 191 -17.09 7.25 14.21
C CYS A 191 -15.96 7.27 13.19
N HIS A 192 -16.10 8.00 12.08
CA HIS A 192 -15.06 8.05 11.03
C HIS A 192 -13.77 8.76 11.48
N GLU A 193 -13.84 9.56 12.54
CA GLU A 193 -12.69 10.23 13.15
C GLU A 193 -12.09 9.45 14.34
N ASP A 194 -12.76 8.38 14.77
CA ASP A 194 -12.27 7.55 15.85
C ASP A 194 -11.11 6.67 15.37
N VAL A 195 -10.19 6.40 16.27
CA VAL A 195 -9.05 5.50 16.04
C VAL A 195 -8.89 4.54 17.21
N ALA A 196 -8.35 3.37 16.96
CA ALA A 196 -8.00 2.41 18.00
C ALA A 196 -6.91 2.98 18.94
N ASP A 197 -6.80 2.42 20.13
CA ASP A 197 -5.75 2.81 21.08
C ASP A 197 -4.35 2.42 20.55
N MET A 198 -3.63 3.40 20.05
CA MET A 198 -2.29 3.23 19.50
C MET A 198 -1.24 2.87 20.56
N SER A 199 -1.49 3.13 21.84
CA SER A 199 -0.55 2.83 22.93
C SER A 199 -0.25 1.33 23.03
N ILE A 200 -1.24 0.49 22.76
CA ILE A 200 -1.12 -0.97 22.76
C ILE A 200 -0.18 -1.43 21.64
N TYR A 201 -0.37 -0.89 20.43
CA TYR A 201 0.48 -1.23 19.28
C TYR A 201 1.92 -0.77 19.50
N ARG A 202 2.12 0.45 20.01
CA ARG A 202 3.44 0.99 20.33
C ARG A 202 4.16 0.12 21.36
N ARG A 203 3.50 -0.19 22.48
CA ARG A 203 4.06 -1.05 23.53
C ARG A 203 4.46 -2.42 22.98
N ASN A 204 3.59 -3.05 22.19
CA ASN A 204 3.85 -4.37 21.63
C ASN A 204 5.01 -4.33 20.60
N ARG A 205 5.07 -3.29 19.76
CA ARG A 205 6.21 -3.05 18.87
C ARG A 205 7.52 -2.99 19.63
N ASP A 206 7.58 -2.13 20.66
CA ASP A 206 8.82 -1.89 21.41
C ASP A 206 9.25 -3.16 22.17
N LEU A 207 8.30 -3.89 22.76
CA LEU A 207 8.57 -5.17 23.43
C LEU A 207 9.17 -6.19 22.47
N LEU A 208 8.54 -6.40 21.32
CA LEU A 208 9.01 -7.41 20.35
C LEU A 208 10.31 -6.97 19.67
N TYR A 209 10.44 -5.69 19.32
CA TYR A 209 11.65 -5.15 18.72
C TYR A 209 12.86 -5.35 19.64
N ASN A 210 12.75 -4.98 20.92
CA ASN A 210 13.81 -5.13 21.88
C ASN A 210 14.16 -6.61 22.10
N ALA A 211 13.14 -7.47 22.27
CA ALA A 211 13.38 -8.91 22.47
C ALA A 211 14.11 -9.54 21.26
N LEU A 212 13.73 -9.17 20.02
CA LEU A 212 14.39 -9.68 18.82
C LEU A 212 15.84 -9.18 18.71
N THR A 213 16.07 -7.90 18.98
CA THR A 213 17.42 -7.32 18.93
C THR A 213 18.33 -7.87 20.03
N ASP A 214 17.82 -8.10 21.25
CA ASP A 214 18.53 -8.75 22.34
C ASP A 214 18.93 -10.20 22.01
N LEU A 215 18.10 -10.88 21.20
CA LEU A 215 18.41 -12.22 20.66
C LEU A 215 19.37 -12.20 19.45
N GLY A 216 19.82 -11.02 19.02
CA GLY A 216 20.78 -10.87 17.95
C GLY A 216 20.18 -10.77 16.54
N PHE A 217 18.85 -10.66 16.40
CA PHE A 217 18.24 -10.39 15.09
C PHE A 217 18.50 -8.95 14.66
N SER A 218 18.81 -8.77 13.38
CA SER A 218 18.82 -7.45 12.76
C SER A 218 17.39 -7.09 12.34
N CYS A 219 16.87 -5.98 12.83
CA CYS A 219 15.52 -5.52 12.53
C CYS A 219 15.49 -3.99 12.38
N VAL A 220 14.90 -3.49 11.31
CA VAL A 220 14.55 -2.08 11.21
C VAL A 220 13.38 -1.83 12.16
N LYS A 221 13.49 -0.81 13.03
CA LYS A 221 12.40 -0.46 13.93
C LYS A 221 11.24 0.10 13.12
N PRO A 222 10.03 -0.48 13.19
CA PRO A 222 8.90 0.01 12.40
C PRO A 222 8.44 1.40 12.85
N ASP A 223 8.19 2.27 11.89
CA ASP A 223 7.60 3.60 12.11
C ASP A 223 6.06 3.57 12.05
N GLY A 224 5.49 2.48 11.53
CA GLY A 224 4.05 2.33 11.40
C GLY A 224 3.58 0.89 11.26
N ALA A 225 2.28 0.72 11.01
CA ALA A 225 1.58 -0.55 10.98
C ALA A 225 1.79 -1.37 12.28
N PHE A 226 1.66 -2.67 12.23
CA PHE A 226 1.87 -3.57 13.39
C PHE A 226 2.72 -4.79 12.99
N TYR A 227 3.66 -4.59 12.08
CA TYR A 227 4.55 -5.62 11.59
C TYR A 227 5.98 -5.36 12.04
N LEU A 228 6.72 -6.44 12.27
CA LEU A 228 8.16 -6.47 12.40
C LEU A 228 8.73 -7.37 11.29
N PHE A 229 9.78 -6.93 10.63
CA PHE A 229 10.41 -7.65 9.53
C PHE A 229 11.90 -7.92 9.83
N PRO A 230 12.18 -8.87 10.76
CA PRO A 230 13.53 -9.16 11.18
C PRO A 230 14.28 -9.96 10.10
N LYS A 231 15.56 -9.64 9.94
CA LYS A 231 16.48 -10.44 9.13
C LYS A 231 17.02 -11.58 9.99
N SER A 232 16.93 -12.83 9.51
CA SER A 232 17.55 -13.96 10.18
C SER A 232 19.08 -13.83 10.12
N VAL A 233 19.77 -14.11 11.23
CA VAL A 233 21.22 -14.25 11.24
C VAL A 233 21.61 -15.61 10.64
N SER A 234 22.73 -15.69 9.93
CA SER A 234 23.16 -16.83 9.12
C SER A 234 23.38 -18.17 9.86
N TYR A 235 23.13 -18.22 11.18
CA TYR A 235 23.30 -19.39 12.02
C TYR A 235 22.01 -19.88 12.71
N THR A 236 20.90 -19.20 12.53
CA THR A 236 19.62 -19.67 13.06
C THR A 236 18.87 -20.46 12.00
N HIS A 237 19.00 -21.78 12.03
CA HIS A 237 17.99 -22.65 11.46
C HIS A 237 16.71 -22.47 12.29
N LEU A 238 15.81 -21.59 11.84
CA LEU A 238 14.45 -21.59 12.33
C LEU A 238 13.79 -22.86 11.78
N THR A 239 13.97 -23.96 12.51
CA THR A 239 13.09 -25.13 12.33
C THR A 239 11.73 -24.72 12.86
N LEU A 240 10.84 -24.29 11.96
CA LEU A 240 9.42 -24.24 12.28
C LEU A 240 9.02 -25.65 12.72
N PRO A 241 8.34 -25.81 13.88
CA PRO A 241 7.78 -27.09 14.24
C PRO A 241 6.81 -27.48 13.11
N THR A 242 7.16 -28.54 12.38
CA THR A 242 6.30 -29.15 11.38
C THR A 242 5.23 -29.98 12.11
N THR A 243 4.33 -29.34 12.82
CA THR A 243 3.07 -29.94 13.20
C THR A 243 2.07 -29.61 12.11
N PRO A 244 1.62 -30.59 11.32
CA PRO A 244 0.51 -30.36 10.42
C PRO A 244 -0.70 -30.01 11.29
N TYR A 245 -1.24 -28.80 11.09
CA TYR A 245 -2.58 -28.51 11.59
C TYR A 245 -3.55 -29.35 10.76
N VAL A 246 -4.19 -30.31 11.42
CA VAL A 246 -5.36 -31.04 10.92
C VAL A 246 -6.57 -30.11 10.98
#